data_6deb4e55e93e89010c1aca92c73dd5b2
#
_entry.id   6deb4e55e93e89010c1aca92c73dd5b2
#
_cell.length_a   1.000
_cell.length_b   1.000
_cell.length_c   1.000
_cell.angle_alpha   90.00
_cell.angle_beta   90.00
_cell.angle_gamma   90.00
#
_symmetry.space_group_name_H-M   'P 1'
#
loop_
_entity.id
_entity.type
_entity.pdbx_description
1 polymer ?
#
loop_
_entity_poly.entity_id
_entity_poly.type
_entity_poly.pdbx_seq_one_letter_code
_entity_poly.pdbx_strand_id
1 'polypeptide(L)'
;MATQLLAGPILRRTTIHRVCVWLATAQPHTLQLTISDSTGKDLGRSSIDELQQQSVKLGESLYIYLLQACPITAEDYPQDTLLHYRLDAFNTDNSMETIDLQDVTYHPSPSPSFFIPRQLKQLLHGSCRKPHGGFVKDKTDPVPDALSHGDRLLEKTHLVLENRPAILLLTGDQIYADDVPIALMATLRQQAPLLTGKQEMLPLVDDPAQPRLNPASIPLHGRKTIL
;
A
#
# COMPACT_ATOMS: atom_id res chain seq x y z
N MET A 1 -6.81 14.11 -16.45
CA MET A 1 -6.96 12.63 -16.31
C MET A 1 -7.01 12.35 -14.84
N ALA A 2 -7.91 11.48 -14.38
CA ALA A 2 -8.00 11.14 -12.96
C ALA A 2 -6.68 10.53 -12.45
N THR A 3 -6.27 10.91 -11.25
CA THR A 3 -5.05 10.39 -10.61
C THR A 3 -5.24 8.92 -10.29
N GLN A 4 -4.48 8.05 -10.96
CA GLN A 4 -4.56 6.61 -10.77
C GLN A 4 -3.52 6.15 -9.74
N LEU A 5 -3.99 5.52 -8.67
CA LEU A 5 -3.13 4.83 -7.72
C LEU A 5 -2.68 3.47 -8.29
N LEU A 6 -1.39 3.20 -8.21
CA LEU A 6 -0.83 1.87 -8.51
C LEU A 6 -0.90 0.94 -7.30
N ALA A 7 -0.76 1.50 -6.10
CA ALA A 7 -0.84 0.76 -4.84
C ALA A 7 -1.14 1.71 -3.67
N GLY A 8 -1.75 1.18 -2.62
CA GLY A 8 -2.20 1.96 -1.48
C GLY A 8 -3.61 2.57 -1.71
N PRO A 9 -4.03 3.49 -0.85
CA PRO A 9 -3.29 4.04 0.31
C PRO A 9 -3.12 3.03 1.44
N ILE A 10 -1.98 3.10 2.11
CA ILE A 10 -1.70 2.29 3.30
C ILE A 10 -1.43 3.23 4.48
N LEU A 11 -2.26 3.15 5.51
CA LEU A 11 -2.03 3.85 6.77
C LEU A 11 -0.84 3.19 7.49
N ARG A 12 0.32 3.88 7.55
CA ARG A 12 1.58 3.30 8.02
C ARG A 12 1.84 3.54 9.50
N ARG A 13 1.58 4.76 9.94
CA ARG A 13 1.80 5.17 11.32
C ARG A 13 0.79 6.23 11.72
N THR A 14 0.20 6.06 12.88
CA THR A 14 -0.68 7.03 13.51
C THR A 14 -0.20 7.34 14.92
N THR A 15 -0.07 8.60 15.23
CA THR A 15 0.20 9.13 16.57
C THR A 15 -0.66 10.36 16.79
N ILE A 16 -0.74 10.83 18.01
CA ILE A 16 -1.47 12.07 18.31
C ILE A 16 -0.89 13.30 17.58
N HIS A 17 0.39 13.24 17.15
CA HIS A 17 1.06 14.36 16.48
C HIS A 17 1.14 14.19 14.95
N ARG A 18 0.92 12.98 14.43
CA ARG A 18 1.17 12.68 13.00
C ARG A 18 0.43 11.46 12.51
N VAL A 19 -0.09 11.57 11.30
CA VAL A 19 -0.66 10.46 10.52
C VAL A 19 0.11 10.31 9.22
N CYS A 20 0.62 9.10 8.95
CA CYS A 20 1.41 8.80 7.76
C CYS A 20 0.67 7.83 6.84
N VAL A 21 0.53 8.20 5.58
CA VAL A 21 -0.09 7.37 4.53
C VAL A 21 0.92 7.15 3.40
N TRP A 22 1.14 5.89 3.08
CA TRP A 22 1.97 5.46 1.95
C TRP A 22 1.09 5.15 0.74
N LEU A 23 1.55 5.55 -0.45
CA LEU A 23 0.91 5.21 -1.72
C LEU A 23 1.91 5.24 -2.88
N ALA A 24 1.51 4.66 -4.02
CA ALA A 24 2.28 4.69 -5.26
C ALA A 24 1.41 5.14 -6.43
N THR A 25 2.00 5.93 -7.34
CA THR A 25 1.36 6.44 -8.56
C THR A 25 2.22 6.18 -9.80
N ALA A 26 1.61 6.21 -11.00
CA ALA A 26 2.32 6.07 -12.27
C ALA A 26 3.01 7.37 -12.72
N GLN A 27 2.55 8.53 -12.23
CA GLN A 27 3.06 9.85 -12.59
C GLN A 27 3.33 10.67 -11.32
N PRO A 28 4.19 11.69 -11.40
CA PRO A 28 4.40 12.59 -10.28
C PRO A 28 3.15 13.44 -10.04
N HIS A 29 2.79 13.61 -8.78
CA HIS A 29 1.67 14.44 -8.35
C HIS A 29 2.06 15.28 -7.14
N THR A 30 1.49 16.47 -7.03
CA THR A 30 1.42 17.19 -5.76
C THR A 30 0.18 16.68 -5.02
N LEU A 31 0.39 16.00 -3.89
CA LEU A 31 -0.68 15.33 -3.15
C LEU A 31 -0.89 15.98 -1.78
N GLN A 32 -2.11 15.99 -1.30
CA GLN A 32 -2.45 16.38 0.06
C GLN A 32 -3.23 15.28 0.77
N LEU A 33 -2.76 14.92 1.95
CA LEU A 33 -3.49 14.08 2.90
C LEU A 33 -4.22 15.01 3.87
N THR A 34 -5.53 14.88 3.98
CA THR A 34 -6.35 15.60 4.96
C THR A 34 -6.95 14.60 5.93
N ILE A 35 -6.87 14.91 7.22
CA ILE A 35 -7.49 14.16 8.32
C ILE A 35 -8.69 14.95 8.83
N SER A 36 -9.83 14.26 8.99
CA SER A 36 -11.07 14.86 9.50
C SER A 36 -11.70 14.02 10.61
N ASP A 37 -12.57 14.64 11.38
CA ASP A 37 -13.45 13.93 12.31
C ASP A 37 -14.71 13.39 11.60
N SER A 38 -15.58 12.74 12.35
CA SER A 38 -16.85 12.17 11.84
C SER A 38 -17.87 13.23 11.41
N THR A 39 -17.67 14.50 11.74
CA THR A 39 -18.51 15.62 11.27
C THR A 39 -18.02 16.21 9.95
N GLY A 40 -16.85 15.78 9.46
CA GLY A 40 -16.18 16.30 8.27
C GLY A 40 -15.31 17.54 8.55
N LYS A 41 -15.09 17.90 9.81
CA LYS A 41 -14.18 18.99 10.19
C LYS A 41 -12.74 18.55 9.99
N ASP A 42 -11.97 19.31 9.22
CA ASP A 42 -10.54 19.08 9.03
C ASP A 42 -9.77 19.31 10.34
N LEU A 43 -8.99 18.32 10.74
CA LEU A 43 -8.16 18.34 11.94
C LEU A 43 -6.66 18.41 11.62
N GLY A 44 -6.25 17.91 10.47
CA GLY A 44 -4.85 17.87 10.07
C GLY A 44 -4.65 17.80 8.57
N ARG A 45 -3.47 18.22 8.11
CA ARG A 45 -3.09 18.19 6.69
C ARG A 45 -1.61 17.90 6.52
N SER A 46 -1.26 17.27 5.39
CA SER A 46 0.11 17.23 4.92
C SER A 46 0.46 18.50 4.16
N SER A 47 1.76 18.85 4.12
CA SER A 47 2.24 19.93 3.28
C SER A 47 2.07 19.57 1.80
N ILE A 48 1.77 20.58 0.98
CA ILE A 48 1.80 20.50 -0.49
C ILE A 48 3.11 21.07 -1.05
N ASP A 49 4.00 21.58 -0.19
CA ASP A 49 5.33 22.04 -0.60
C ASP A 49 6.16 20.83 -1.08
N GLU A 50 6.62 20.87 -2.31
CA GLU A 50 7.41 19.81 -2.94
C GLU A 50 8.68 19.47 -2.15
N LEU A 51 9.31 20.46 -1.50
CA LEU A 51 10.48 20.25 -0.65
C LEU A 51 10.17 19.47 0.63
N GLN A 52 8.92 19.49 1.08
CA GLN A 52 8.45 18.79 2.27
C GLN A 52 7.73 17.48 1.95
N GLN A 53 7.33 17.29 0.70
CA GLN A 53 6.73 16.04 0.27
C GLN A 53 7.78 14.94 0.18
N GLN A 54 7.60 13.89 0.94
CA GLN A 54 8.46 12.71 0.86
C GLN A 54 8.00 11.84 -0.32
N SER A 55 8.60 12.08 -1.48
CA SER A 55 8.37 11.27 -2.67
C SER A 55 9.70 10.69 -3.19
N VAL A 56 9.62 9.50 -3.76
CA VAL A 56 10.76 8.81 -4.37
C VAL A 56 10.35 8.32 -5.76
N LYS A 57 11.07 8.76 -6.77
CA LYS A 57 10.97 8.19 -8.11
C LYS A 57 11.79 6.90 -8.15
N LEU A 58 11.12 5.75 -8.25
CA LEU A 58 11.77 4.44 -8.38
C LEU A 58 11.91 3.97 -9.82
N GLY A 59 11.13 4.53 -10.74
CA GLY A 59 11.16 4.15 -12.14
C GLY A 59 10.58 5.24 -13.04
N GLU A 60 10.47 4.98 -14.33
CA GLU A 60 9.89 5.95 -15.28
C GLU A 60 8.42 6.25 -14.95
N SER A 61 7.67 5.21 -14.58
CA SER A 61 6.25 5.28 -14.22
C SER A 61 5.98 4.69 -12.83
N LEU A 62 6.87 4.98 -11.87
CA LEU A 62 6.72 4.53 -10.49
C LEU A 62 7.20 5.58 -9.51
N TYR A 63 6.26 6.23 -8.84
CA TYR A 63 6.50 7.25 -7.81
C TYR A 63 5.88 6.79 -6.50
N ILE A 64 6.66 6.81 -5.44
CA ILE A 64 6.24 6.42 -4.09
C ILE A 64 6.17 7.64 -3.20
N TYR A 65 5.13 7.74 -2.41
CA TYR A 65 4.88 8.82 -1.47
C TYR A 65 4.71 8.30 -0.06
N LEU A 66 5.21 9.07 0.90
CA LEU A 66 4.87 8.94 2.30
C LEU A 66 4.34 10.29 2.80
N LEU A 67 3.05 10.51 2.65
CA LEU A 67 2.38 11.73 3.08
C LEU A 67 2.27 11.75 4.60
N GLN A 68 2.58 12.89 5.21
CA GLN A 68 2.59 13.07 6.66
C GLN A 68 1.69 14.25 7.02
N ALA A 69 0.49 13.97 7.54
CA ALA A 69 -0.43 14.98 8.04
C ALA A 69 -0.16 15.27 9.52
N CYS A 70 0.01 16.54 9.83
CA CYS A 70 0.10 17.03 11.21
C CYS A 70 -1.17 17.80 11.56
N PRO A 71 -1.52 17.95 12.86
CA PRO A 71 -2.63 18.78 13.28
C PRO A 71 -2.50 20.22 12.75
N ILE A 72 -3.61 20.81 12.32
CA ILE A 72 -3.66 22.20 11.82
C ILE A 72 -3.76 23.22 12.95
N THR A 73 -4.01 22.76 14.17
CA THR A 73 -4.02 23.57 15.39
C THR A 73 -2.87 23.15 16.29
N ALA A 74 -2.67 23.87 17.40
CA ALA A 74 -1.70 23.46 18.43
C ALA A 74 -2.15 22.24 19.24
N GLU A 75 -3.37 21.76 19.02
CA GLU A 75 -3.94 20.60 19.70
C GLU A 75 -3.56 19.31 18.96
N ASP A 76 -3.34 18.25 19.72
CA ASP A 76 -3.09 16.91 19.20
C ASP A 76 -4.34 16.30 18.53
N TYR A 77 -4.16 15.29 17.69
CA TYR A 77 -5.28 14.49 17.20
C TYR A 77 -6.02 13.82 18.37
N PRO A 78 -7.38 13.81 18.34
CA PRO A 78 -8.15 13.15 19.38
C PRO A 78 -7.91 11.65 19.40
N GLN A 79 -7.85 11.08 20.60
CA GLN A 79 -7.75 9.65 20.83
C GLN A 79 -9.12 9.02 21.05
N ASP A 80 -9.23 7.71 20.81
CA ASP A 80 -10.45 6.92 20.98
C ASP A 80 -11.67 7.52 20.22
N THR A 81 -11.38 8.19 19.10
CA THR A 81 -12.35 8.86 18.25
C THR A 81 -12.19 8.36 16.82
N LEU A 82 -13.30 8.16 16.11
CA LEU A 82 -13.27 7.79 14.69
C LEU A 82 -12.76 8.98 13.87
N LEU A 83 -11.71 8.75 13.14
CA LEU A 83 -11.08 9.69 12.23
C LEU A 83 -11.18 9.16 10.80
N HIS A 84 -11.21 10.09 9.87
CA HIS A 84 -11.26 9.82 8.43
C HIS A 84 -10.07 10.46 7.74
N TYR A 85 -9.74 9.95 6.54
CA TYR A 85 -8.79 10.65 5.68
C TYR A 85 -9.26 10.70 4.24
N ARG A 86 -8.83 11.75 3.54
CA ARG A 86 -8.96 11.87 2.10
C ARG A 86 -7.63 12.24 1.48
N LEU A 87 -7.50 11.94 0.20
CA LEU A 87 -6.36 12.31 -0.63
C LEU A 87 -6.82 13.23 -1.75
N ASP A 88 -6.15 14.36 -1.86
CA ASP A 88 -6.39 15.33 -2.92
C ASP A 88 -5.14 15.44 -3.80
N ALA A 89 -5.30 15.48 -5.12
CA ALA A 89 -4.25 15.73 -6.09
C ALA A 89 -4.40 17.14 -6.67
N PHE A 90 -3.31 17.88 -6.76
CA PHE A 90 -3.27 19.21 -7.36
C PHE A 90 -2.67 19.11 -8.76
N ASN A 91 -3.37 19.66 -9.71
CA ASN A 91 -2.92 19.80 -11.08
C ASN A 91 -2.00 21.02 -11.24
N THR A 92 -1.34 21.12 -12.38
CA THR A 92 -0.44 22.25 -12.72
C THR A 92 -1.16 23.59 -12.80
N ASP A 93 -2.48 23.62 -13.01
CA ASP A 93 -3.33 24.80 -12.99
C ASP A 93 -3.89 25.15 -11.59
N ASN A 94 -3.39 24.49 -10.55
CA ASN A 94 -3.86 24.54 -9.16
C ASN A 94 -5.31 24.06 -8.96
N SER A 95 -5.92 23.43 -9.93
CA SER A 95 -7.19 22.72 -9.70
C SER A 95 -6.92 21.50 -8.81
N MET A 96 -7.86 21.20 -7.92
CA MET A 96 -7.79 20.08 -6.98
C MET A 96 -8.80 19.01 -7.38
N GLU A 97 -8.35 17.79 -7.39
CA GLU A 97 -9.16 16.59 -7.59
C GLU A 97 -9.05 15.67 -6.37
N THR A 98 -10.18 15.31 -5.78
CA THR A 98 -10.20 14.31 -4.72
C THR A 98 -10.09 12.90 -5.33
N ILE A 99 -9.11 12.14 -4.85
CA ILE A 99 -8.90 10.76 -5.30
C ILE A 99 -10.02 9.88 -4.75
N ASP A 100 -10.65 9.12 -5.63
CA ASP A 100 -11.67 8.15 -5.23
C ASP A 100 -11.05 7.00 -4.41
N LEU A 101 -11.55 6.80 -3.20
CA LEU A 101 -11.12 5.77 -2.25
C LEU A 101 -12.26 4.84 -1.83
N GLN A 102 -13.35 4.77 -2.61
CA GLN A 102 -14.50 3.94 -2.25
C GLN A 102 -14.14 2.45 -2.14
N ASP A 103 -13.26 1.96 -3.01
CA ASP A 103 -12.80 0.56 -3.01
C ASP A 103 -12.03 0.15 -1.74
N VAL A 104 -11.55 1.12 -0.95
CA VAL A 104 -10.83 0.91 0.31
C VAL A 104 -11.57 1.49 1.52
N THR A 105 -12.87 1.76 1.35
CA THR A 105 -13.74 2.35 2.37
C THR A 105 -14.79 1.36 2.80
N TYR A 106 -14.91 1.08 4.09
CA TYR A 106 -15.98 0.24 4.63
C TYR A 106 -17.29 1.03 4.71
N HIS A 107 -18.34 0.48 4.11
CA HIS A 107 -19.67 1.07 4.17
C HIS A 107 -20.24 0.99 5.60
N PRO A 108 -20.92 2.02 6.15
CA PRO A 108 -21.41 3.23 5.47
C PRO A 108 -20.49 4.47 5.63
N SER A 109 -19.21 4.30 5.92
CA SER A 109 -18.29 5.42 6.06
C SER A 109 -18.17 6.22 4.75
N PRO A 110 -18.06 7.56 4.82
CA PRO A 110 -17.93 8.40 3.63
C PRO A 110 -16.52 8.34 3.00
N SER A 111 -15.52 7.91 3.77
CA SER A 111 -14.13 7.77 3.37
C SER A 111 -13.41 6.78 4.29
N PRO A 112 -12.20 6.33 3.94
CA PRO A 112 -11.44 5.43 4.78
C PRO A 112 -11.25 6.00 6.18
N SER A 113 -11.38 5.14 7.19
CA SER A 113 -11.39 5.53 8.59
C SER A 113 -10.33 4.82 9.41
N PHE A 114 -9.93 5.44 10.51
CA PHE A 114 -9.03 4.89 11.50
C PHE A 114 -9.31 5.51 12.86
N PHE A 115 -8.57 5.12 13.88
CA PHE A 115 -8.56 5.79 15.17
C PHE A 115 -7.18 5.69 15.81
N ILE A 116 -6.90 6.54 16.77
CA ILE A 116 -5.68 6.54 17.56
C ILE A 116 -6.07 6.08 18.97
N PRO A 117 -5.72 4.84 19.35
CA PRO A 117 -6.12 4.35 20.66
C PRO A 117 -5.29 5.01 21.78
N ARG A 118 -5.94 5.37 22.89
CA ARG A 118 -5.26 5.76 24.11
C ARG A 118 -4.57 4.57 24.76
N GLN A 119 -5.19 3.41 24.64
CA GLN A 119 -4.67 2.13 25.08
C GLN A 119 -4.90 1.08 23.98
N LEU A 120 -3.84 0.37 23.60
CA LEU A 120 -3.95 -0.71 22.63
C LEU A 120 -4.73 -1.90 23.24
N LYS A 121 -5.91 -2.19 22.70
CA LYS A 121 -6.77 -3.30 23.13
C LYS A 121 -6.75 -4.46 22.13
N GLN A 122 -6.78 -4.15 20.85
CA GLN A 122 -6.91 -5.11 19.75
C GLN A 122 -5.81 -4.88 18.72
N LEU A 123 -5.18 -5.95 18.29
CA LEU A 123 -4.25 -5.97 17.17
C LEU A 123 -4.46 -7.19 16.30
N LEU A 124 -4.13 -7.09 15.03
CA LEU A 124 -3.99 -8.21 14.13
C LEU A 124 -2.51 -8.54 13.95
N HIS A 125 -2.18 -9.82 13.95
CA HIS A 125 -0.85 -10.30 13.65
C HIS A 125 -0.90 -11.32 12.53
N GLY A 126 -0.01 -11.16 11.56
CA GLY A 126 0.18 -12.09 10.45
C GLY A 126 1.66 -12.31 10.17
N SER A 127 1.99 -13.48 9.64
CA SER A 127 3.34 -13.83 9.23
C SER A 127 3.27 -14.77 8.04
N CYS A 128 4.31 -14.78 7.20
CA CYS A 128 4.48 -15.73 6.11
C CYS A 128 3.26 -15.78 5.17
N ARG A 129 2.83 -14.60 4.69
CA ARG A 129 1.67 -14.47 3.82
C ARG A 129 1.98 -14.97 2.41
N LYS A 130 1.30 -16.02 1.99
CA LYS A 130 1.36 -16.57 0.64
C LYS A 130 -0.03 -16.54 0.00
N PRO A 131 -0.44 -15.43 -0.60
CA PRO A 131 -1.83 -15.19 -1.05
C PRO A 131 -2.29 -16.17 -2.13
N HIS A 132 -1.37 -16.79 -2.87
CA HIS A 132 -1.65 -17.82 -3.86
C HIS A 132 -1.07 -19.16 -3.41
N GLY A 133 -1.09 -19.41 -2.09
CA GLY A 133 -0.50 -20.60 -1.48
C GLY A 133 -0.88 -21.86 -2.22
N GLY A 134 0.15 -22.67 -2.51
CA GLY A 134 -0.03 -23.94 -3.17
C GLY A 134 -0.95 -24.88 -2.38
N PHE A 135 -1.36 -25.93 -3.02
CA PHE A 135 -2.12 -26.99 -2.36
C PHE A 135 -1.30 -27.54 -1.20
N VAL A 136 -1.90 -27.65 -0.03
CA VAL A 136 -1.33 -28.47 1.03
C VAL A 136 -1.21 -29.88 0.48
N LYS A 137 -0.04 -30.51 0.64
CA LYS A 137 0.18 -31.89 0.26
C LYS A 137 -1.02 -32.73 0.75
N ASP A 138 -1.70 -33.41 -0.14
CA ASP A 138 -2.89 -34.22 0.12
C ASP A 138 -4.22 -33.45 0.36
N LYS A 139 -4.28 -32.13 0.11
CA LYS A 139 -5.54 -31.38 0.09
C LYS A 139 -5.77 -30.78 -1.30
N THR A 140 -7.00 -30.94 -1.78
CA THR A 140 -7.42 -30.42 -3.09
C THR A 140 -7.74 -28.92 -3.05
N ASP A 141 -7.99 -28.35 -1.87
CA ASP A 141 -8.37 -26.96 -1.72
C ASP A 141 -7.14 -26.07 -1.51
N PRO A 142 -7.06 -24.92 -2.19
CA PRO A 142 -6.01 -23.95 -1.98
C PRO A 142 -6.11 -23.37 -0.56
N VAL A 143 -4.97 -23.11 0.07
CA VAL A 143 -4.94 -22.38 1.35
C VAL A 143 -5.35 -20.94 1.09
N PRO A 144 -6.45 -20.46 1.67
CA PRO A 144 -6.91 -19.10 1.45
C PRO A 144 -5.93 -18.08 2.06
N ASP A 145 -5.88 -16.88 1.46
CA ASP A 145 -5.16 -15.75 2.04
C ASP A 145 -5.81 -15.32 3.36
N ALA A 146 -5.13 -15.54 4.47
CA ALA A 146 -5.65 -15.25 5.80
C ALA A 146 -5.87 -13.73 6.04
N LEU A 147 -5.24 -12.85 5.27
CA LEU A 147 -5.43 -11.40 5.38
C LEU A 147 -6.88 -11.00 5.09
N SER A 148 -7.57 -11.73 4.22
CA SER A 148 -9.01 -11.53 3.95
C SER A 148 -9.91 -11.73 5.17
N HIS A 149 -9.47 -12.50 6.16
CA HIS A 149 -10.21 -12.67 7.42
C HIS A 149 -10.05 -11.43 8.31
N GLY A 150 -8.86 -10.81 8.32
CA GLY A 150 -8.63 -9.53 8.98
C GLY A 150 -9.47 -8.42 8.37
N ASP A 151 -9.58 -8.38 7.05
CA ASP A 151 -10.42 -7.43 6.31
C ASP A 151 -11.89 -7.57 6.71
N ARG A 152 -12.45 -8.78 6.69
CA ARG A 152 -13.82 -9.06 7.15
C ARG A 152 -14.07 -8.72 8.63
N LEU A 153 -13.05 -8.83 9.48
CA LEU A 153 -13.16 -8.41 10.87
C LEU A 153 -13.24 -6.88 10.96
N LEU A 154 -12.39 -6.18 10.21
CA LEU A 154 -12.42 -4.72 10.15
C LEU A 154 -13.74 -4.20 9.58
N GLU A 155 -14.27 -4.79 8.52
CA GLU A 155 -15.59 -4.46 7.97
C GLU A 155 -16.68 -4.51 9.04
N LYS A 156 -16.67 -5.54 9.90
CA LYS A 156 -17.65 -5.71 10.98
C LYS A 156 -17.45 -4.77 12.17
N THR A 157 -16.23 -4.33 12.41
CA THR A 157 -15.86 -3.63 13.65
C THR A 157 -15.45 -2.18 13.43
N HIS A 158 -15.37 -1.69 12.18
CA HIS A 158 -14.78 -0.38 11.88
C HIS A 158 -15.46 0.81 12.58
N LEU A 159 -16.73 0.70 12.96
CA LEU A 159 -17.47 1.71 13.75
C LEU A 159 -17.45 1.44 15.25
N VAL A 160 -17.02 0.27 15.70
CA VAL A 160 -17.01 -0.14 17.11
C VAL A 160 -15.57 -0.18 17.62
N LEU A 161 -15.05 0.97 18.01
CA LEU A 161 -13.62 1.17 18.30
C LEU A 161 -13.08 0.23 19.40
N GLU A 162 -13.92 -0.21 20.33
CA GLU A 162 -13.51 -1.18 21.37
C GLU A 162 -13.12 -2.55 20.80
N ASN A 163 -13.76 -2.94 19.70
CA ASN A 163 -13.58 -4.23 19.04
C ASN A 163 -12.70 -4.11 17.77
N ARG A 164 -12.44 -2.88 17.33
CA ARG A 164 -11.65 -2.62 16.12
C ARG A 164 -10.17 -2.81 16.39
N PRO A 165 -9.47 -3.67 15.65
CA PRO A 165 -8.02 -3.71 15.68
C PRO A 165 -7.40 -2.35 15.28
N ALA A 166 -6.49 -1.86 16.11
CA ALA A 166 -5.81 -0.59 15.88
C ALA A 166 -4.47 -0.75 15.14
N ILE A 167 -3.91 -1.96 15.14
CA ILE A 167 -2.61 -2.25 14.55
C ILE A 167 -2.70 -3.55 13.77
N LEU A 168 -2.10 -3.58 12.58
CA LEU A 168 -1.75 -4.79 11.84
C LEU A 168 -0.23 -4.96 11.86
N LEU A 169 0.26 -6.03 12.48
CA LEU A 169 1.65 -6.42 12.50
C LEU A 169 1.89 -7.57 11.51
N LEU A 170 2.77 -7.32 10.53
CA LEU A 170 3.20 -8.30 9.54
C LEU A 170 4.68 -8.59 9.80
N THR A 171 4.99 -9.68 10.50
CA THR A 171 6.33 -9.94 11.06
C THR A 171 7.16 -10.93 10.27
N GLY A 172 6.57 -11.67 9.33
CA GLY A 172 7.29 -12.61 8.46
C GLY A 172 7.06 -12.30 6.99
N ASP A 173 7.55 -13.18 6.15
CA ASP A 173 7.55 -13.03 4.69
C ASP A 173 6.18 -12.64 4.15
N GLN A 174 6.13 -11.51 3.46
CA GLN A 174 4.93 -11.03 2.77
C GLN A 174 4.98 -11.31 1.26
N ILE A 175 6.16 -11.65 0.76
CA ILE A 175 6.43 -12.00 -0.63
C ILE A 175 7.33 -13.23 -0.65
N TYR A 176 6.91 -14.25 -1.40
CA TYR A 176 7.70 -15.44 -1.72
C TYR A 176 8.10 -15.37 -3.19
N ALA A 177 9.24 -14.74 -3.47
CA ALA A 177 9.73 -14.51 -4.83
C ALA A 177 10.21 -15.80 -5.52
N ASP A 178 10.54 -16.82 -4.75
CA ASP A 178 10.94 -18.15 -5.17
C ASP A 178 9.75 -19.05 -5.57
N ASP A 179 8.52 -18.66 -5.19
CA ASP A 179 7.31 -19.45 -5.44
C ASP A 179 6.16 -18.55 -5.97
N VAL A 180 6.42 -17.92 -7.12
CA VAL A 180 5.44 -17.05 -7.77
C VAL A 180 4.58 -17.87 -8.74
N PRO A 181 3.24 -17.76 -8.69
CA PRO A 181 2.36 -18.42 -9.66
C PRO A 181 2.71 -18.05 -11.10
N ILE A 182 2.70 -19.05 -11.99
CA ILE A 182 3.09 -18.87 -13.40
C ILE A 182 2.29 -17.76 -14.08
N ALA A 183 0.97 -17.71 -13.82
CA ALA A 183 0.10 -16.69 -14.40
C ALA A 183 0.52 -15.27 -13.98
N LEU A 184 0.91 -15.08 -12.71
CA LEU A 184 1.37 -13.80 -12.20
C LEU A 184 2.74 -13.41 -12.79
N MET A 185 3.63 -14.38 -13.02
CA MET A 185 4.94 -14.13 -13.63
C MET A 185 4.84 -13.50 -15.02
N ALA A 186 3.88 -13.91 -15.83
CA ALA A 186 3.67 -13.32 -17.16
C ALA A 186 3.32 -11.82 -17.03
N THR A 187 2.42 -11.47 -16.10
CA THR A 187 2.04 -10.09 -15.83
C THR A 187 3.22 -9.28 -15.27
N LEU A 188 3.96 -9.80 -14.30
CA LEU A 188 5.11 -9.10 -13.71
C LEU A 188 6.20 -8.80 -14.75
N ARG A 189 6.50 -9.77 -15.62
CA ARG A 189 7.47 -9.58 -16.71
C ARG A 189 7.05 -8.50 -17.70
N GLN A 190 5.77 -8.34 -17.91
CA GLN A 190 5.21 -7.33 -18.80
C GLN A 190 5.17 -5.94 -18.15
N GLN A 191 4.80 -5.90 -16.87
CA GLN A 191 4.60 -4.64 -16.14
C GLN A 191 5.91 -4.03 -15.60
N ALA A 192 6.87 -4.86 -15.16
CA ALA A 192 8.09 -4.37 -14.55
C ALA A 192 8.89 -3.41 -15.45
N PRO A 193 9.14 -3.68 -16.74
CA PRO A 193 9.80 -2.74 -17.62
C PRO A 193 9.01 -1.43 -17.83
N LEU A 194 7.68 -1.50 -17.86
CA LEU A 194 6.82 -0.32 -18.04
C LEU A 194 6.90 0.61 -16.82
N LEU A 195 6.93 0.03 -15.62
CA LEU A 195 7.01 0.81 -14.38
C LEU A 195 8.43 1.33 -14.11
N THR A 196 9.43 0.48 -14.31
CA THR A 196 10.82 0.83 -13.96
C THR A 196 11.56 1.57 -15.07
N GLY A 197 11.12 1.46 -16.32
CA GLY A 197 11.84 1.96 -17.50
C GLY A 197 13.11 1.16 -17.79
N LYS A 198 13.30 0.01 -17.15
CA LYS A 198 14.51 -0.80 -17.26
C LYS A 198 14.17 -2.23 -17.68
N GLN A 199 14.93 -2.71 -18.65
CA GLN A 199 14.93 -4.12 -18.98
C GLN A 199 16.08 -4.76 -18.22
N GLU A 200 15.75 -5.59 -17.24
CA GLU A 200 16.75 -6.32 -16.47
C GLU A 200 17.39 -7.40 -17.36
N MET A 201 18.70 -7.53 -17.28
CA MET A 201 19.49 -8.56 -17.95
C MET A 201 20.22 -9.37 -16.88
N LEU A 202 19.88 -10.62 -16.74
CA LEU A 202 20.49 -11.52 -15.75
C LEU A 202 21.81 -12.07 -16.27
N PRO A 203 22.88 -12.11 -15.44
CA PRO A 203 24.10 -12.84 -15.78
C PRO A 203 23.80 -14.34 -15.83
N LEU A 204 24.36 -15.03 -16.84
CA LEU A 204 24.27 -16.50 -16.91
C LEU A 204 25.19 -17.19 -15.90
N VAL A 205 26.25 -16.52 -15.49
CA VAL A 205 27.28 -16.95 -14.52
C VAL A 205 27.90 -15.70 -13.93
N ASP A 206 28.60 -15.80 -12.82
CA ASP A 206 29.34 -14.69 -12.19
C ASP A 206 30.56 -14.18 -13.00
N ASP A 207 30.53 -14.36 -14.31
CA ASP A 207 31.53 -13.91 -15.25
C ASP A 207 30.97 -12.70 -16.05
N PRO A 208 31.51 -11.49 -15.86
CA PRO A 208 31.07 -10.28 -16.57
C PRO A 208 31.31 -10.34 -18.09
N ALA A 209 32.10 -11.27 -18.60
CA ALA A 209 32.34 -11.47 -20.03
C ALA A 209 31.27 -12.37 -20.70
N GLN A 210 30.43 -13.04 -19.92
CA GLN A 210 29.37 -13.89 -20.45
C GLN A 210 28.14 -13.08 -20.91
N PRO A 211 27.42 -13.55 -21.94
CA PRO A 211 26.21 -12.88 -22.39
C PRO A 211 25.13 -12.89 -21.30
N ARG A 212 24.51 -11.73 -21.09
CA ARG A 212 23.39 -11.58 -20.14
C ARG A 212 22.10 -12.10 -20.77
N LEU A 213 21.32 -12.85 -20.00
CA LEU A 213 20.00 -13.31 -20.42
C LEU A 213 18.93 -12.24 -20.14
N ASN A 214 18.11 -12.00 -21.17
CA ASN A 214 16.86 -11.28 -20.94
C ASN A 214 15.90 -12.16 -20.12
N PRO A 215 15.41 -11.73 -18.95
CA PRO A 215 14.44 -12.47 -18.15
C PRO A 215 13.21 -12.91 -18.95
N ALA A 216 12.84 -12.14 -19.99
CA ALA A 216 11.74 -12.48 -20.88
C ALA A 216 12.01 -13.73 -21.75
N SER A 217 13.26 -14.09 -22.00
CA SER A 217 13.63 -15.28 -22.77
C SER A 217 13.75 -16.56 -21.95
N ILE A 218 13.70 -16.46 -20.60
CA ILE A 218 13.80 -17.60 -19.72
C ILE A 218 12.46 -18.35 -19.70
N PRO A 219 12.42 -19.66 -19.93
CA PRO A 219 11.21 -20.46 -19.78
C PRO A 219 10.62 -20.30 -18.38
N LEU A 220 9.30 -20.32 -18.24
CA LEU A 220 8.60 -20.11 -16.97
C LEU A 220 9.06 -21.05 -15.84
N HIS A 221 9.60 -22.21 -16.17
CA HIS A 221 10.16 -23.19 -15.23
C HIS A 221 11.69 -23.16 -15.13
N GLY A 222 12.36 -22.29 -15.89
CA GLY A 222 13.83 -22.31 -16.02
C GLY A 222 14.60 -21.61 -14.89
N ARG A 223 13.93 -20.91 -13.97
CA ARG A 223 14.61 -20.20 -12.90
C ARG A 223 15.38 -21.09 -11.93
N LYS A 224 14.88 -22.31 -11.68
CA LYS A 224 15.57 -23.28 -10.80
C LYS A 224 16.89 -23.82 -11.37
N THR A 225 17.15 -23.60 -12.64
CA THR A 225 18.38 -24.02 -13.32
C THR A 225 19.42 -22.89 -13.43
N ILE A 226 19.07 -21.67 -13.07
CA ILE A 226 19.92 -20.47 -13.19
C ILE A 226 20.38 -19.98 -11.82
N LEU A 227 19.69 -20.37 -10.75
CA LEU A 227 20.04 -20.17 -9.34
C LEU A 227 20.62 -21.48 -8.77
#